data_25ca1384c846772ac23768bbffe2071b
#
_entry.id   25ca1384c846772ac23768bbffe2071b
#
_cell.length_a   1.000
_cell.length_b   1.000
_cell.length_c   1.000
_cell.angle_alpha   90.00
_cell.angle_beta   90.00
_cell.angle_gamma   90.00
#
_symmetry.space_group_name_H-M   'P 1'
#
loop_
_entity.id
_entity.type
_entity.pdbx_description
1 polymer ?
#
loop_
_entity_poly.entity_id
_entity_poly.type
_entity_poly.pdbx_seq_one_letter_code
_entity_poly.pdbx_strand_id
1 'polypeptide(L)'
;SWMRAHPNRIIVHNGEIKLAVKIGGSFCEHRAFKAERMEEDENGFHLHQTMRGWYYLPFEEKPVTSDWWKMDNASRKKKLGPDMDIDVTVRETADGLEVDVRTFGVEGAPWRVELAFNGIKRISNEHMTMPINGDEVLVLRDADFEVMNDVSSMKIGPAFGVHHFTEGKEDSEAKTPGAATVYLTDYTPFHHTITIRP
;
A
#
# COMPACT_ATOMS: atom_id res chain seq x y z
N SER A 1 10.86 9.02 18.97
CA SER A 1 10.22 7.75 18.61
C SER A 1 10.72 7.28 17.25
N TRP A 2 11.06 6.03 17.12
CA TRP A 2 11.51 5.43 15.86
C TRP A 2 10.34 5.10 14.91
N MET A 3 9.11 5.20 15.40
CA MET A 3 7.89 4.92 14.63
C MET A 3 6.81 5.97 14.91
N ARG A 4 6.10 6.36 13.86
CA ARG A 4 4.90 7.20 13.96
C ARG A 4 3.84 6.68 13.00
N ALA A 5 2.59 6.62 13.48
CA ALA A 5 1.44 6.31 12.64
C ALA A 5 0.67 7.60 12.32
N HIS A 6 0.34 7.75 11.04
CA HIS A 6 -0.54 8.79 10.52
C HIS A 6 -1.73 8.11 9.84
N PRO A 7 -2.86 8.79 9.63
CA PRO A 7 -4.02 8.17 8.98
C PRO A 7 -3.73 7.56 7.61
N ASN A 8 -2.75 8.07 6.88
CA ASN A 8 -2.44 7.65 5.51
C ASN A 8 -1.07 6.99 5.35
N ARG A 9 -0.27 6.87 6.40
CA ARG A 9 1.04 6.24 6.34
C ARG A 9 1.60 5.94 7.72
N ILE A 10 2.54 5.02 7.75
CA ILE A 10 3.33 4.71 8.93
C ILE A 10 4.78 5.05 8.60
N ILE A 11 5.43 5.80 9.47
CA ILE A 11 6.83 6.21 9.29
C ILE A 11 7.70 5.46 10.30
N VAL A 12 8.75 4.84 9.81
CA VAL A 12 9.72 4.08 10.62
C VAL A 12 11.12 4.59 10.31
N HIS A 13 11.91 4.80 11.35
CA HIS A 13 13.29 5.26 11.22
C HIS A 13 14.27 4.28 11.86
N ASN A 14 15.40 4.08 11.21
CA ASN A 14 16.59 3.46 11.80
C ASN A 14 17.84 4.16 11.27
N GLY A 15 18.45 5.01 12.09
CA GLY A 15 19.54 5.88 11.63
C GLY A 15 19.06 6.79 10.49
N GLU A 16 19.80 6.80 9.40
CA GLU A 16 19.42 7.57 8.19
C GLU A 16 18.36 6.88 7.34
N ILE A 17 18.03 5.62 7.63
CA ILE A 17 17.00 4.90 6.89
C ILE A 17 15.63 5.40 7.35
N LYS A 18 14.83 5.85 6.39
CA LYS A 18 13.44 6.21 6.59
C LYS A 18 12.56 5.34 5.71
N LEU A 19 11.60 4.67 6.33
CA LEU A 19 10.57 3.88 5.65
C LEU A 19 9.22 4.56 5.83
N ALA A 20 8.52 4.78 4.73
CA ALA A 20 7.11 5.14 4.74
C ALA A 20 6.30 3.94 4.23
N VAL A 21 5.39 3.44 5.06
CA VAL A 21 4.45 2.36 4.70
C VAL A 21 3.12 3.00 4.32
N LYS A 22 2.69 2.76 3.10
CA LYS A 22 1.41 3.22 2.57
C LYS A 22 0.63 2.04 2.01
N ILE A 23 -0.68 2.19 1.87
CA ILE A 23 -1.53 1.19 1.27
C ILE A 23 -2.31 1.87 0.15
N GLY A 24 -2.24 1.31 -1.03
CA GLY A 24 -2.90 1.85 -2.20
C GLY A 24 -3.48 0.77 -3.10
N GLY A 25 -4.21 1.18 -4.09
CA GLY A 25 -4.80 0.25 -5.03
C GLY A 25 -5.87 0.88 -5.89
N SER A 26 -6.83 0.07 -6.28
CA SER A 26 -7.95 0.52 -7.11
C SER A 26 -9.24 -0.13 -6.67
N PHE A 27 -10.15 0.69 -6.19
CA PHE A 27 -11.52 0.28 -5.88
C PHE A 27 -12.46 1.48 -6.05
N CYS A 28 -13.29 1.45 -7.07
CA CYS A 28 -14.15 2.58 -7.46
C CYS A 28 -13.31 3.87 -7.64
N GLU A 29 -13.58 4.89 -6.84
CA GLU A 29 -12.80 6.13 -6.83
C GLU A 29 -11.63 6.14 -5.82
N HIS A 30 -11.53 5.07 -5.03
CA HIS A 30 -10.50 4.96 -4.00
C HIS A 30 -9.19 4.45 -4.58
N ARG A 31 -8.09 5.16 -4.29
CA ARG A 31 -6.73 4.84 -4.74
C ARG A 31 -5.76 4.63 -3.61
N ALA A 32 -6.05 5.21 -2.45
CA ALA A 32 -5.17 5.15 -1.29
C ALA A 32 -6.00 4.95 -0.02
N PHE A 33 -5.41 4.24 0.92
CA PHE A 33 -5.94 4.11 2.27
C PHE A 33 -5.69 5.39 3.06
N LYS A 34 -6.75 5.87 3.69
CA LYS A 34 -6.69 6.93 4.69
C LYS A 34 -7.66 6.58 5.81
N ALA A 35 -7.13 6.32 6.99
CA ALA A 35 -7.93 5.91 8.13
C ALA A 35 -9.01 6.95 8.45
N GLU A 36 -10.24 6.48 8.57
CA GLU A 36 -11.37 7.24 9.11
C GLU A 36 -11.42 7.13 10.63
N ARG A 37 -10.86 6.02 11.14
CA ARG A 37 -10.76 5.75 12.57
C ARG A 37 -9.35 5.27 12.88
N MET A 38 -8.74 5.88 13.90
CA MET A 38 -7.41 5.55 14.37
C MET A 38 -7.43 5.51 15.89
N GLU A 39 -7.08 4.36 16.45
CA GLU A 39 -7.03 4.12 17.87
C GLU A 39 -5.63 3.75 18.29
N GLU A 40 -5.17 4.27 19.41
CA GLU A 40 -3.88 3.95 20.01
C GLU A 40 -4.10 3.16 21.30
N ASP A 41 -3.32 2.09 21.48
CA ASP A 41 -3.25 1.34 22.72
C ASP A 41 -1.80 1.25 23.24
N GLU A 42 -1.57 0.47 24.29
CA GLU A 42 -0.24 0.34 24.91
C GLU A 42 0.82 -0.22 23.95
N ASN A 43 0.42 -1.00 22.94
CA ASN A 43 1.32 -1.73 22.06
C ASN A 43 1.40 -1.17 20.63
N GLY A 44 0.54 -0.23 20.27
CA GLY A 44 0.53 0.33 18.94
C GLY A 44 -0.77 1.00 18.51
N PHE A 45 -1.13 0.78 17.24
CA PHE A 45 -2.23 1.49 16.60
C PHE A 45 -3.14 0.52 15.84
N HIS A 46 -4.42 0.86 15.80
CA HIS A 46 -5.39 0.24 14.92
C HIS A 46 -6.04 1.30 14.03
N LEU A 47 -5.95 1.12 12.72
CA LEU A 47 -6.47 2.04 11.72
C LEU A 47 -7.51 1.34 10.87
N HIS A 48 -8.60 2.02 10.55
CA HIS A 48 -9.68 1.46 9.78
C HIS A 48 -10.25 2.46 8.79
N GLN A 49 -10.60 1.97 7.61
CA GLN A 49 -11.38 2.69 6.61
C GLN A 49 -12.39 1.76 5.96
N THR A 50 -13.62 2.25 5.80
CA THR A 50 -14.64 1.64 4.95
C THR A 50 -14.73 2.46 3.66
N MET A 51 -14.44 1.82 2.54
CA MET A 51 -14.54 2.42 1.21
C MET A 51 -15.87 2.03 0.58
N ARG A 52 -16.65 3.04 0.21
CA ARG A 52 -17.96 2.80 -0.41
C ARG A 52 -17.83 2.33 -1.84
N GLY A 53 -18.45 1.19 -2.15
CA GLY A 53 -18.53 0.65 -3.48
C GLY A 53 -19.72 1.21 -4.26
N TRP A 54 -19.52 1.33 -5.55
CA TRP A 54 -20.57 1.72 -6.49
C TRP A 54 -20.20 1.26 -7.90
N TYR A 55 -21.20 1.19 -8.76
CA TYR A 55 -20.97 0.96 -10.18
C TYR A 55 -21.96 1.75 -11.01
N TYR A 56 -21.56 2.08 -12.23
CA TYR A 56 -22.44 2.71 -13.18
C TYR A 56 -23.50 1.74 -13.68
N LEU A 57 -24.74 2.20 -13.73
CA LEU A 57 -25.78 1.50 -14.49
C LEU A 57 -25.54 1.72 -15.99
N PRO A 58 -26.08 0.84 -16.84
CA PRO A 58 -26.04 1.05 -18.29
C PRO A 58 -26.64 2.41 -18.65
N PHE A 59 -26.18 2.98 -19.77
CA PHE A 59 -26.80 4.17 -20.34
C PHE A 59 -28.26 3.87 -20.70
N GLU A 60 -29.17 4.82 -20.45
CA GLU A 60 -30.57 4.72 -20.86
C GLU A 60 -30.68 4.69 -22.38
N GLU A 61 -29.83 5.47 -23.07
CA GLU A 61 -29.68 5.47 -24.51
C GLU A 61 -28.25 5.02 -24.89
N LYS A 62 -28.15 4.26 -25.97
CA LYS A 62 -26.85 3.79 -26.46
C LYS A 62 -25.93 4.99 -26.77
N PRO A 63 -24.74 5.06 -26.17
CA PRO A 63 -23.80 6.14 -26.51
C PRO A 63 -23.33 6.04 -27.95
N VAL A 64 -23.01 7.19 -28.55
CA VAL A 64 -22.55 7.28 -29.94
C VAL A 64 -21.11 6.80 -30.14
N THR A 65 -20.38 6.55 -29.07
CA THR A 65 -18.99 6.13 -29.06
C THR A 65 -18.74 5.07 -28.02
N SER A 66 -17.75 4.20 -28.26
CA SER A 66 -17.23 3.26 -27.26
C SER A 66 -16.03 3.81 -26.48
N ASP A 67 -15.59 5.01 -26.79
CA ASP A 67 -14.48 5.65 -26.10
C ASP A 67 -14.97 6.19 -24.75
N TRP A 68 -14.53 5.55 -23.66
CA TRP A 68 -14.90 5.90 -22.29
C TRP A 68 -14.77 7.41 -21.99
N TRP A 69 -13.68 8.03 -22.45
CA TRP A 69 -13.37 9.42 -22.17
C TRP A 69 -14.27 10.42 -22.90
N LYS A 70 -14.96 9.96 -23.95
CA LYS A 70 -15.91 10.76 -24.74
C LYS A 70 -17.37 10.49 -24.37
N MET A 71 -17.61 9.52 -23.48
CA MET A 71 -18.95 9.25 -22.96
C MET A 71 -19.33 10.26 -21.88
N ASP A 72 -20.62 10.59 -21.80
CA ASP A 72 -21.16 11.41 -20.71
C ASP A 72 -21.38 10.57 -19.45
N ASN A 73 -20.26 10.15 -18.82
CA ASN A 73 -20.30 9.33 -17.62
C ASN A 73 -20.82 10.10 -16.40
N ALA A 74 -20.71 11.43 -16.40
CA ALA A 74 -21.18 12.25 -15.30
C ALA A 74 -22.70 12.20 -15.13
N SER A 75 -23.45 11.99 -16.21
CA SER A 75 -24.92 11.88 -16.18
C SER A 75 -25.43 10.50 -15.88
N ARG A 76 -24.57 9.47 -15.85
CA ARG A 76 -24.97 8.08 -15.61
C ARG A 76 -25.45 7.89 -14.17
N LYS A 77 -26.49 7.10 -14.03
CA LYS A 77 -26.94 6.64 -12.72
C LYS A 77 -25.92 5.64 -12.15
N LYS A 78 -25.70 5.75 -10.85
CA LYS A 78 -24.85 4.84 -10.08
C LYS A 78 -25.72 3.99 -9.16
N LYS A 79 -25.31 2.74 -8.98
CA LYS A 79 -25.88 1.84 -7.99
C LYS A 79 -24.84 1.53 -6.94
N LEU A 80 -25.23 1.53 -5.66
CA LEU A 80 -24.35 1.13 -4.58
C LEU A 80 -23.95 -0.34 -4.73
N GLY A 81 -22.68 -0.60 -4.61
CA GLY A 81 -22.11 -1.93 -4.57
C GLY A 81 -21.66 -2.30 -3.16
N PRO A 82 -20.98 -3.43 -3.01
CA PRO A 82 -20.41 -3.81 -1.72
C PRO A 82 -19.35 -2.79 -1.29
N ASP A 83 -19.26 -2.57 0.02
CA ASP A 83 -18.21 -1.77 0.61
C ASP A 83 -16.96 -2.62 0.86
N MET A 84 -15.79 -2.00 0.74
CA MET A 84 -14.52 -2.61 1.07
C MET A 84 -13.97 -2.02 2.36
N ASP A 85 -13.62 -2.88 3.30
CA ASP A 85 -13.01 -2.49 4.55
C ASP A 85 -11.52 -2.80 4.51
N ILE A 86 -10.72 -1.89 5.06
CA ILE A 86 -9.29 -2.09 5.30
C ILE A 86 -9.01 -1.85 6.78
N ASP A 87 -8.43 -2.86 7.43
CA ASP A 87 -7.91 -2.78 8.79
C ASP A 87 -6.39 -2.86 8.76
N VAL A 88 -5.74 -1.92 9.42
CA VAL A 88 -4.30 -1.91 9.61
C VAL A 88 -4.00 -1.89 11.09
N THR A 89 -3.27 -2.89 11.56
CA THR A 89 -2.80 -2.95 12.94
C THR A 89 -1.28 -2.82 12.96
N VAL A 90 -0.79 -1.87 13.72
CA VAL A 90 0.65 -1.64 13.91
C VAL A 90 0.97 -1.95 15.35
N ARG A 91 1.88 -2.89 15.57
CA ARG A 91 2.21 -3.38 16.91
C ARG A 91 3.71 -3.42 17.12
N GLU A 92 4.19 -2.79 18.19
CA GLU A 92 5.57 -2.95 18.61
C GLU A 92 5.78 -4.35 19.21
N THR A 93 6.92 -4.95 18.86
CA THR A 93 7.36 -6.25 19.35
C THR A 93 8.72 -6.09 20.05
N ALA A 94 9.20 -7.17 20.67
CA ALA A 94 10.53 -7.16 21.29
C ALA A 94 11.65 -6.83 20.28
N ASP A 95 11.50 -7.21 19.01
CA ASP A 95 12.53 -7.12 17.98
C ASP A 95 12.27 -6.00 16.95
N GLY A 96 11.11 -5.36 16.99
CA GLY A 96 10.77 -4.37 15.99
C GLY A 96 9.28 -4.05 15.93
N LEU A 97 8.71 -4.19 14.76
CA LEU A 97 7.33 -3.80 14.46
C LEU A 97 6.63 -4.86 13.62
N GLU A 98 5.36 -5.10 13.90
CA GLU A 98 4.46 -5.83 13.02
C GLU A 98 3.45 -4.87 12.40
N VAL A 99 3.27 -4.95 11.11
CA VAL A 99 2.21 -4.27 10.37
C VAL A 99 1.31 -5.33 9.76
N ASP A 100 0.10 -5.39 10.24
CA ASP A 100 -0.92 -6.33 9.78
C ASP A 100 -1.93 -5.59 8.92
N VAL A 101 -2.12 -6.04 7.68
CA VAL A 101 -3.04 -5.43 6.73
C VAL A 101 -4.08 -6.45 6.32
N ARG A 102 -5.34 -6.13 6.55
CA ARG A 102 -6.47 -6.97 6.18
C ARG A 102 -7.46 -6.16 5.35
N THR A 103 -7.85 -6.71 4.21
CA THR A 103 -8.94 -6.18 3.38
C THR A 103 -10.06 -7.20 3.30
N PHE A 104 -11.30 -6.74 3.31
CA PHE A 104 -12.47 -7.60 3.21
C PHE A 104 -13.67 -6.87 2.63
N GLY A 105 -14.66 -7.63 2.17
CA GLY A 105 -15.92 -7.12 1.61
C GLY A 105 -15.98 -7.08 0.08
N VAL A 106 -14.85 -7.13 -0.60
CA VAL A 106 -14.76 -7.11 -2.07
C VAL A 106 -13.75 -8.15 -2.54
N GLU A 107 -14.09 -8.87 -3.61
CA GLU A 107 -13.18 -9.83 -4.25
C GLU A 107 -12.55 -9.23 -5.51
N GLY A 108 -11.26 -9.48 -5.71
CA GLY A 108 -10.56 -9.23 -6.96
C GLY A 108 -10.12 -7.79 -7.21
N ALA A 109 -10.16 -6.90 -6.22
CA ALA A 109 -9.59 -5.56 -6.37
C ALA A 109 -8.08 -5.60 -6.19
N PRO A 110 -7.27 -5.04 -7.13
CA PRO A 110 -5.83 -5.01 -6.98
C PRO A 110 -5.42 -3.94 -5.98
N TRP A 111 -4.76 -4.37 -4.91
CA TRP A 111 -4.24 -3.51 -3.86
C TRP A 111 -2.79 -3.85 -3.55
N ARG A 112 -2.14 -3.00 -2.80
CA ARG A 112 -0.73 -3.15 -2.47
C ARG A 112 -0.35 -2.46 -1.18
N VAL A 113 0.69 -2.95 -0.56
CA VAL A 113 1.44 -2.23 0.48
C VAL A 113 2.66 -1.62 -0.20
N GLU A 114 2.83 -0.33 -0.07
CA GLU A 114 3.95 0.42 -0.62
C GLU A 114 4.96 0.71 0.48
N LEU A 115 6.20 0.30 0.25
CA LEU A 115 7.31 0.50 1.17
C LEU A 115 8.31 1.44 0.50
N ALA A 116 8.26 2.73 0.87
CA ALA A 116 9.13 3.75 0.30
C ALA A 116 10.32 4.01 1.23
N PHE A 117 11.53 3.77 0.74
CA PHE A 117 12.78 3.88 1.50
C PHE A 117 13.62 5.05 1.05
N ASN A 118 14.01 5.89 1.99
CA ASN A 118 15.08 6.87 1.82
C ASN A 118 16.27 6.49 2.71
N GLY A 119 17.47 6.93 2.32
CA GLY A 119 18.69 6.71 3.10
C GLY A 119 19.26 5.30 3.00
N ILE A 120 18.93 4.57 1.96
CA ILE A 120 19.46 3.24 1.67
C ILE A 120 20.39 3.26 0.45
N LYS A 121 21.36 2.34 0.42
CA LYS A 121 22.29 2.15 -0.70
C LYS A 121 22.14 0.83 -1.41
N ARG A 122 21.55 -0.17 -0.76
CA ARG A 122 21.32 -1.51 -1.32
C ARG A 122 20.05 -2.12 -0.79
N ILE A 123 19.51 -3.03 -1.58
CA ILE A 123 18.44 -3.95 -1.19
C ILE A 123 18.87 -5.38 -1.53
N SER A 124 18.59 -6.31 -0.65
CA SER A 124 19.01 -7.70 -0.79
C SER A 124 17.92 -8.66 -0.30
N ASN A 125 17.73 -9.75 -1.02
CA ASN A 125 16.98 -10.92 -0.56
C ASN A 125 17.72 -12.20 -0.96
N GLU A 126 17.10 -13.37 -0.79
CA GLU A 126 17.72 -14.64 -1.15
C GLU A 126 17.99 -14.81 -2.65
N HIS A 127 17.34 -14.02 -3.51
CA HIS A 127 17.43 -14.13 -4.97
C HIS A 127 18.37 -13.08 -5.58
N MET A 128 18.58 -11.94 -4.93
CA MET A 128 19.33 -10.84 -5.53
C MET A 128 19.92 -9.89 -4.49
N THR A 129 20.90 -9.14 -4.94
CA THR A 129 21.39 -7.93 -4.28
C THR A 129 21.55 -6.85 -5.35
N MET A 130 21.00 -5.66 -5.11
CA MET A 130 21.12 -4.58 -6.07
C MET A 130 21.42 -3.24 -5.39
N PRO A 131 22.21 -2.37 -6.05
CA PRO A 131 22.41 -1.02 -5.57
C PRO A 131 21.15 -0.18 -5.76
N ILE A 132 20.98 0.80 -4.89
CA ILE A 132 19.89 1.76 -4.93
C ILE A 132 20.43 3.17 -5.14
N ASN A 133 19.93 3.86 -6.14
CA ASN A 133 20.25 5.24 -6.45
C ASN A 133 19.13 6.23 -6.11
N GLY A 134 17.93 5.72 -5.83
CA GLY A 134 16.69 6.47 -5.67
C GLY A 134 15.77 6.29 -6.89
N ASP A 135 14.47 6.44 -6.66
CA ASP A 135 13.40 6.29 -7.67
C ASP A 135 13.22 4.89 -8.27
N GLU A 136 13.91 3.87 -7.77
CA GLU A 136 13.68 2.49 -8.17
C GLU A 136 12.27 2.04 -7.73
N VAL A 137 11.66 1.19 -8.56
CA VAL A 137 10.39 0.53 -8.28
C VAL A 137 10.60 -0.96 -8.38
N LEU A 138 10.28 -1.68 -7.32
CA LEU A 138 10.45 -3.12 -7.21
C LEU A 138 9.14 -3.78 -6.81
N VAL A 139 8.83 -4.91 -7.42
CA VAL A 139 7.79 -5.82 -6.95
C VAL A 139 8.49 -7.08 -6.48
N LEU A 140 8.42 -7.36 -5.18
CA LEU A 140 8.99 -8.57 -4.59
C LEU A 140 7.89 -9.60 -4.35
N ARG A 141 8.11 -10.82 -4.82
CA ARG A 141 7.08 -11.87 -4.82
C ARG A 141 7.00 -12.65 -3.52
N ASP A 142 8.13 -12.83 -2.88
CA ASP A 142 8.24 -13.68 -1.69
C ASP A 142 9.48 -13.32 -0.87
N ALA A 143 9.66 -14.02 0.24
CA ALA A 143 10.82 -13.95 1.12
C ALA A 143 10.98 -12.62 1.87
N ASP A 144 11.78 -12.67 2.91
CA ASP A 144 12.26 -11.47 3.59
C ASP A 144 13.28 -10.75 2.72
N PHE A 145 13.37 -9.45 2.87
CA PHE A 145 14.41 -8.64 2.24
C PHE A 145 15.02 -7.68 3.26
N GLU A 146 16.20 -7.21 2.93
CA GLU A 146 16.96 -6.29 3.77
C GLU A 146 17.33 -5.05 2.98
N VAL A 147 17.13 -3.89 3.58
CA VAL A 147 17.60 -2.61 3.06
C VAL A 147 18.73 -2.12 3.95
N MET A 148 19.74 -1.48 3.36
CA MET A 148 20.91 -1.08 4.12
C MET A 148 21.63 0.11 3.51
N ASN A 149 22.32 0.83 4.38
CA ASN A 149 23.40 1.75 4.05
C ASN A 149 24.69 1.25 4.73
N ASP A 150 25.72 2.10 4.83
CA ASP A 150 27.02 1.68 5.37
C ASP A 150 27.00 1.38 6.89
N VAL A 151 26.00 1.90 7.61
CA VAL A 151 25.96 1.82 9.09
C VAL A 151 24.66 1.25 9.65
N SER A 152 23.60 1.25 8.89
CA SER A 152 22.27 0.81 9.35
C SER A 152 21.65 -0.17 8.37
N SER A 153 20.76 -1.01 8.89
CA SER A 153 19.98 -1.93 8.10
C SER A 153 18.56 -2.07 8.66
N MET A 154 17.69 -2.62 7.84
CA MET A 154 16.32 -2.93 8.23
C MET A 154 15.87 -4.16 7.47
N LYS A 155 15.40 -5.18 8.19
CA LYS A 155 14.89 -6.41 7.60
C LYS A 155 13.37 -6.41 7.62
N ILE A 156 12.78 -6.65 6.47
CA ILE A 156 11.34 -6.57 6.25
C ILE A 156 10.84 -7.85 5.59
N GLY A 157 9.68 -8.31 6.01
CA GLY A 157 9.03 -9.40 5.33
C GLY A 157 8.03 -10.18 6.16
N PRO A 158 7.50 -11.25 5.58
CA PRO A 158 7.77 -11.72 4.22
C PRO A 158 7.12 -10.83 3.15
N ALA A 159 7.79 -10.70 2.00
CA ALA A 159 7.22 -10.08 0.82
C ALA A 159 6.13 -10.98 0.22
N PHE A 160 5.24 -10.37 -0.55
CA PHE A 160 4.22 -11.05 -1.34
C PHE A 160 3.98 -10.28 -2.63
N GLY A 161 3.79 -10.98 -3.74
CA GLY A 161 3.60 -10.33 -5.02
C GLY A 161 2.80 -11.20 -5.97
N VAL A 162 1.52 -10.88 -6.11
CA VAL A 162 0.57 -11.63 -6.92
C VAL A 162 0.31 -10.95 -8.27
N HIS A 163 0.45 -9.63 -8.33
CA HIS A 163 0.27 -8.85 -9.55
C HIS A 163 1.32 -7.74 -9.65
N HIS A 164 1.36 -7.06 -10.81
CA HIS A 164 2.32 -6.00 -11.12
C HIS A 164 1.70 -4.59 -11.22
N PHE A 165 0.49 -4.39 -10.71
CA PHE A 165 -0.14 -3.08 -10.71
C PHE A 165 0.51 -2.19 -9.66
N THR A 166 1.50 -1.41 -10.10
CA THR A 166 2.24 -0.46 -9.24
C THR A 166 1.79 0.97 -9.45
N GLU A 167 1.07 1.23 -10.54
CA GLU A 167 0.55 2.55 -10.87
C GLU A 167 -0.97 2.54 -10.74
N GLY A 168 -1.51 3.36 -9.86
CA GLY A 168 -2.90 3.79 -9.96
C GLY A 168 -2.98 4.90 -10.99
N LYS A 169 -4.05 4.95 -11.75
CA LYS A 169 -4.41 6.18 -12.44
C LYS A 169 -4.58 7.24 -11.34
N GLU A 170 -3.77 8.27 -11.37
CA GLU A 170 -3.83 9.31 -10.37
C GLU A 170 -3.53 8.78 -8.96
N ASP A 171 -2.30 8.38 -8.73
CA ASP A 171 -1.80 8.28 -7.38
C ASP A 171 -1.98 9.65 -6.74
N SER A 172 -3.04 9.81 -5.97
CA SER A 172 -3.31 11.02 -5.22
C SER A 172 -2.22 11.30 -4.19
N GLU A 173 -1.35 10.32 -3.99
CA GLU A 173 -0.12 10.46 -3.24
C GLU A 173 1.05 10.14 -4.16
N ALA A 174 1.69 11.18 -4.62
CA ALA A 174 2.93 11.07 -5.37
C ALA A 174 3.94 10.19 -4.62
N LYS A 175 4.70 9.39 -5.37
CA LYS A 175 5.86 8.68 -4.82
C LYS A 175 6.70 9.64 -3.99
N THR A 176 7.18 9.18 -2.86
CA THR A 176 8.12 9.97 -2.06
C THR A 176 9.35 10.28 -2.91
N PRO A 177 9.66 11.58 -3.17
CA PRO A 177 10.77 11.94 -4.03
C PRO A 177 12.10 11.32 -3.55
N GLY A 178 12.87 10.76 -4.48
CA GLY A 178 14.17 10.16 -4.20
C GLY A 178 14.12 8.83 -3.45
N ALA A 179 12.93 8.29 -3.20
CA ALA A 179 12.78 7.01 -2.53
C ALA A 179 12.83 5.84 -3.51
N ALA A 180 13.42 4.73 -3.08
CA ALA A 180 13.19 3.44 -3.70
C ALA A 180 11.91 2.85 -3.12
N THR A 181 11.01 2.37 -3.96
CA THR A 181 9.71 1.87 -3.52
C THR A 181 9.58 0.38 -3.83
N VAL A 182 9.28 -0.39 -2.79
CA VAL A 182 8.95 -1.82 -2.90
C VAL A 182 7.43 -1.95 -2.79
N TYR A 183 6.83 -2.62 -3.77
CA TYR A 183 5.41 -2.93 -3.77
C TYR A 183 5.18 -4.39 -3.40
N LEU A 184 4.31 -4.60 -2.41
CA LEU A 184 3.82 -5.91 -2.02
C LEU A 184 2.34 -5.99 -2.41
N THR A 185 2.03 -6.87 -3.36
CA THR A 185 0.77 -6.79 -4.11
C THR A 185 -0.09 -8.03 -3.95
N ASP A 186 -1.39 -7.81 -3.82
CA ASP A 186 -2.37 -8.90 -3.80
C ASP A 186 -3.75 -8.40 -4.28
N TYR A 187 -4.64 -9.34 -4.52
CA TYR A 187 -6.05 -9.06 -4.77
C TYR A 187 -6.85 -9.22 -3.49
N THR A 188 -7.82 -8.36 -3.31
CA THR A 188 -8.75 -8.47 -2.17
C THR A 188 -9.66 -9.71 -2.28
N PRO A 189 -10.13 -10.30 -1.18
CA PRO A 189 -9.70 -10.02 0.19
C PRO A 189 -8.34 -10.64 0.49
N PHE A 190 -7.52 -9.97 1.28
CA PHE A 190 -6.26 -10.54 1.73
C PHE A 190 -5.97 -10.18 3.19
N HIS A 191 -5.04 -10.92 3.78
CA HIS A 191 -4.55 -10.69 5.12
C HIS A 191 -3.07 -11.01 5.17
N HIS A 192 -2.24 -9.99 5.34
CA HIS A 192 -0.79 -10.13 5.43
C HIS A 192 -0.25 -9.44 6.67
N THR A 193 0.70 -10.09 7.31
CA THR A 193 1.48 -9.51 8.41
C THR A 193 2.92 -9.37 7.96
N ILE A 194 3.44 -8.16 8.06
CA ILE A 194 4.81 -7.81 7.69
C ILE A 194 5.55 -7.44 8.97
N THR A 195 6.73 -8.01 9.18
CA THR A 195 7.62 -7.60 10.27
C THR A 195 8.67 -6.62 9.76
N ILE A 196 8.98 -5.62 10.57
CA ILE A 196 10.02 -4.63 10.30
C ILE A 196 10.98 -4.65 11.47
N ARG A 197 12.22 -5.06 11.22
CA ARG A 197 13.26 -5.19 12.25
C ARG A 197 14.48 -4.34 11.89
N PRO A 198 14.85 -3.42 12.77
CA PRO A 198 16.09 -2.65 12.60
C PRO A 198 17.34 -3.52 12.61
#